data_d51ed682056d1a1cff2917100aec0925
#
_entry.id   d51ed682056d1a1cff2917100aec0925
#
_cell.length_a   1.000
_cell.length_b   1.000
_cell.length_c   1.000
_cell.angle_alpha   90.00
_cell.angle_beta   90.00
_cell.angle_gamma   90.00
#
_symmetry.space_group_name_H-M   'P 1'
#
loop_
_entity.id
_entity.type
_entity.pdbx_description
1 polymer ?
#
loop_
_entity_poly.entity_id
_entity_poly.type
_entity_poly.pdbx_seq_one_letter_code
_entity_poly.pdbx_strand_id
1 'polypeptide(L)'
;MSREQAAENRDRIIDAAGRLFRERGFDGIGVANLMKAAGLTHGGFYGHFESKEDLEVQACARVLARSSERWNELAANAAEAPLDALLDSYLSGRHRDGTGEGCIYAALAADVARQENPTLRRCFTEGLRSSIETLARIIPGRSRAPRRQKALACLSTLVGALILARAVDDAELSDEILAAARALWREPS
;
A
#
# COMPACT_ATOMS: atom_id res chain seq x y z
N MET A 1 -11.64 -12.39 -29.33
CA MET A 1 -11.63 -12.27 -27.85
C MET A 1 -12.96 -11.69 -27.45
N SER A 2 -13.71 -12.34 -26.52
CA SER A 2 -14.96 -11.81 -25.99
C SER A 2 -14.72 -10.58 -25.12
N ARG A 3 -15.76 -9.75 -24.88
CA ARG A 3 -15.64 -8.61 -23.95
C ARG A 3 -15.32 -9.04 -22.53
N GLU A 4 -15.85 -10.17 -22.10
CA GLU A 4 -15.59 -10.76 -20.79
C GLU A 4 -14.12 -11.18 -20.64
N GLN A 5 -13.58 -11.90 -21.63
CA GLN A 5 -12.16 -12.27 -21.66
C GLN A 5 -11.23 -11.06 -21.66
N ALA A 6 -11.61 -9.97 -22.31
CA ALA A 6 -10.83 -8.74 -22.32
C ALA A 6 -10.82 -8.07 -20.93
N ALA A 7 -11.95 -8.08 -20.22
CA ALA A 7 -12.05 -7.57 -18.85
C ALA A 7 -11.23 -8.40 -17.86
N GLU A 8 -11.33 -9.73 -17.91
CA GLU A 8 -10.52 -10.64 -17.08
C GLU A 8 -9.02 -10.46 -17.31
N ASN A 9 -8.60 -10.36 -18.57
CA ASN A 9 -7.19 -10.12 -18.90
C ASN A 9 -6.70 -8.78 -18.34
N ARG A 10 -7.53 -7.72 -18.46
CA ARG A 10 -7.23 -6.41 -17.92
C ARG A 10 -7.05 -6.43 -16.40
N ASP A 11 -7.92 -7.12 -15.68
CA ASP A 11 -7.84 -7.30 -14.24
C ASP A 11 -6.56 -8.05 -13.83
N ARG A 12 -6.20 -9.11 -14.55
CA ARG A 12 -4.95 -9.84 -14.33
C ARG A 12 -3.72 -8.96 -14.51
N ILE A 13 -3.71 -8.09 -15.53
CA ILE A 13 -2.60 -7.15 -15.76
C ILE A 13 -2.51 -6.15 -14.60
N ILE A 14 -3.62 -5.56 -14.17
CA ILE A 14 -3.66 -4.60 -13.06
C ILE A 14 -3.17 -5.25 -11.76
N ASP A 15 -3.59 -6.48 -11.45
CA ASP A 15 -3.17 -7.19 -10.25
C ASP A 15 -1.68 -7.55 -10.28
N ALA A 16 -1.17 -8.05 -11.41
CA ALA A 16 0.26 -8.31 -11.60
C ALA A 16 1.09 -7.02 -11.50
N ALA A 17 0.63 -5.94 -12.10
CA ALA A 17 1.28 -4.63 -12.04
C ALA A 17 1.32 -4.09 -10.62
N GLY A 18 0.20 -4.14 -9.87
CA GLY A 18 0.12 -3.70 -8.49
C GLY A 18 1.12 -4.40 -7.58
N ARG A 19 1.35 -5.71 -7.78
CA ARG A 19 2.37 -6.47 -7.07
C ARG A 19 3.78 -6.07 -7.49
N LEU A 20 4.07 -6.09 -8.78
CA LEU A 20 5.41 -5.89 -9.32
C LEU A 20 5.92 -4.46 -9.14
N PHE A 21 5.05 -3.45 -9.21
CA PHE A 21 5.44 -2.08 -8.90
C PHE A 21 5.86 -1.92 -7.43
N ARG A 22 5.18 -2.59 -6.49
CA ARG A 22 5.59 -2.58 -5.08
C ARG A 22 6.91 -3.33 -4.81
N GLU A 23 7.22 -4.34 -5.61
CA GLU A 23 8.48 -5.09 -5.51
C GLU A 23 9.67 -4.35 -6.13
N ARG A 24 9.45 -3.58 -7.22
CA ARG A 24 10.53 -3.10 -8.09
C ARG A 24 10.53 -1.60 -8.37
N GLY A 25 9.53 -0.87 -7.89
CA GLY A 25 9.28 0.51 -8.31
C GLY A 25 8.68 0.59 -9.73
N PHE A 26 8.25 1.78 -10.13
CA PHE A 26 7.68 1.98 -11.46
C PHE A 26 8.72 1.79 -12.56
N ASP A 27 9.92 2.32 -12.38
CA ASP A 27 10.99 2.25 -13.39
C ASP A 27 11.68 0.88 -13.42
N GLY A 28 11.58 0.11 -12.33
CA GLY A 28 12.23 -1.20 -12.19
C GLY A 28 11.60 -2.32 -13.02
N ILE A 29 10.49 -2.07 -13.73
CA ILE A 29 9.82 -3.07 -14.54
C ILE A 29 9.18 -2.49 -15.81
N GLY A 30 9.48 -3.11 -16.95
CA GLY A 30 8.92 -2.74 -18.26
C GLY A 30 7.63 -3.50 -18.60
N VAL A 31 6.87 -2.97 -19.57
CA VAL A 31 5.59 -3.51 -20.04
C VAL A 31 5.67 -4.99 -20.45
N ALA A 32 6.76 -5.41 -21.11
CA ALA A 32 6.93 -6.81 -21.51
C ALA A 32 6.91 -7.77 -20.31
N ASN A 33 7.59 -7.39 -19.22
CA ASN A 33 7.63 -8.21 -18.01
C ASN A 33 6.30 -8.20 -17.25
N LEU A 34 5.58 -7.07 -17.24
CA LEU A 34 4.24 -6.96 -16.67
C LEU A 34 3.26 -7.89 -17.40
N MET A 35 3.25 -7.85 -18.73
CA MET A 35 2.40 -8.72 -19.56
C MET A 35 2.74 -10.19 -19.38
N LYS A 36 4.03 -10.53 -19.36
CA LYS A 36 4.49 -11.90 -19.08
C LYS A 36 4.02 -12.40 -17.71
N ALA A 37 4.10 -11.57 -16.68
CA ALA A 37 3.63 -11.91 -15.34
C ALA A 37 2.11 -12.10 -15.26
N ALA A 38 1.35 -11.40 -16.11
CA ALA A 38 -0.09 -11.60 -16.27
C ALA A 38 -0.43 -12.84 -17.17
N GLY A 39 0.58 -13.55 -17.70
CA GLY A 39 0.38 -14.69 -18.61
C GLY A 39 -0.11 -14.26 -20.00
N LEU A 40 0.27 -13.08 -20.47
CA LEU A 40 -0.18 -12.48 -21.73
C LEU A 40 1.02 -12.07 -22.60
N THR A 41 0.77 -11.85 -23.89
CA THR A 41 1.80 -11.39 -24.82
C THR A 41 1.98 -9.87 -24.76
N HIS A 42 3.20 -9.39 -24.98
CA HIS A 42 3.51 -7.95 -24.98
C HIS A 42 2.62 -7.14 -25.95
N GLY A 43 2.34 -7.66 -27.15
CA GLY A 43 1.53 -6.97 -28.15
C GLY A 43 0.08 -6.70 -27.74
N GLY A 44 -0.44 -7.41 -26.72
CA GLY A 44 -1.79 -7.18 -26.21
C GLY A 44 -1.94 -5.97 -25.29
N PHE A 45 -0.84 -5.34 -24.85
CA PHE A 45 -0.86 -4.27 -23.87
C PHE A 45 -1.71 -3.07 -24.30
N TYR A 46 -1.46 -2.54 -25.49
CA TYR A 46 -2.15 -1.36 -26.02
C TYR A 46 -3.62 -1.60 -26.39
N GLY A 47 -4.08 -2.85 -26.33
CA GLY A 47 -5.51 -3.19 -26.38
C GLY A 47 -6.24 -3.03 -25.03
N HIS A 48 -5.48 -2.83 -23.92
CA HIS A 48 -6.01 -2.71 -22.58
C HIS A 48 -5.70 -1.37 -21.90
N PHE A 49 -4.56 -0.73 -22.21
CA PHE A 49 -4.07 0.49 -21.58
C PHE A 49 -3.50 1.44 -22.62
N GLU A 50 -3.69 2.75 -22.41
CA GLU A 50 -3.17 3.79 -23.28
C GLU A 50 -1.65 3.94 -23.17
N SER A 51 -1.13 3.76 -21.93
CA SER A 51 0.30 3.87 -21.62
C SER A 51 0.64 3.09 -20.35
N LYS A 52 1.93 3.00 -20.02
CA LYS A 52 2.40 2.43 -18.76
C LYS A 52 1.92 3.28 -17.58
N GLU A 53 1.93 4.59 -17.71
CA GLU A 53 1.46 5.54 -16.69
C GLU A 53 -0.05 5.37 -16.42
N ASP A 54 -0.86 5.05 -17.43
CA ASP A 54 -2.27 4.70 -17.26
C ASP A 54 -2.40 3.42 -16.41
N LEU A 55 -1.61 2.38 -16.70
CA LEU A 55 -1.56 1.17 -15.88
C LEU A 55 -1.10 1.46 -14.46
N GLU A 56 -0.10 2.33 -14.26
CA GLU A 56 0.40 2.72 -12.93
C GLU A 56 -0.72 3.32 -12.08
N VAL A 57 -1.49 4.26 -12.63
CA VAL A 57 -2.64 4.88 -11.94
C VAL A 57 -3.68 3.83 -11.55
N GLN A 58 -4.04 2.95 -12.48
CA GLN A 58 -5.08 1.95 -12.25
C GLN A 58 -4.65 0.87 -11.26
N ALA A 59 -3.39 0.44 -11.33
CA ALA A 59 -2.80 -0.52 -10.39
C ALA A 59 -2.74 0.09 -8.98
N CYS A 60 -2.31 1.35 -8.84
CA CYS A 60 -2.29 2.06 -7.57
C CYS A 60 -3.69 2.22 -6.98
N ALA A 61 -4.67 2.64 -7.77
CA ALA A 61 -6.05 2.78 -7.33
C ALA A 61 -6.61 1.45 -6.79
N ARG A 62 -6.37 0.34 -7.48
CA ARG A 62 -6.79 -1.00 -7.04
C ARG A 62 -6.11 -1.41 -5.72
N VAL A 63 -4.80 -1.22 -5.61
CA VAL A 63 -4.06 -1.55 -4.39
C VAL A 63 -4.53 -0.72 -3.21
N LEU A 64 -4.76 0.57 -3.40
CA LEU A 64 -5.27 1.48 -2.36
C LEU A 64 -6.68 1.09 -1.90
N ALA A 65 -7.58 0.74 -2.82
CA ALA A 65 -8.93 0.28 -2.50
C ALA A 65 -8.88 -1.00 -1.63
N ARG A 66 -8.15 -2.02 -2.07
CA ARG A 66 -7.97 -3.28 -1.33
C ARG A 66 -7.31 -3.07 0.06
N SER A 67 -6.36 -2.14 0.14
CA SER A 67 -5.74 -1.79 1.43
C SER A 67 -6.74 -1.16 2.39
N SER A 68 -7.59 -0.26 1.89
CA SER A 68 -8.66 0.37 2.68
C SER A 68 -9.68 -0.64 3.16
N GLU A 69 -10.13 -1.54 2.31
CA GLU A 69 -11.04 -2.64 2.65
C GLU A 69 -10.44 -3.51 3.76
N ARG A 70 -9.21 -3.97 3.59
CA ARG A 70 -8.50 -4.79 4.56
C ARG A 70 -8.36 -4.11 5.93
N TRP A 71 -8.04 -2.81 5.97
CA TRP A 71 -7.94 -2.06 7.23
C TRP A 71 -9.29 -1.91 7.92
N ASN A 72 -10.36 -1.68 7.15
CA ASN A 72 -11.72 -1.63 7.69
C ASN A 72 -12.17 -2.99 8.24
N GLU A 73 -11.86 -4.08 7.55
CA GLU A 73 -12.13 -5.44 8.03
C GLU A 73 -11.37 -5.78 9.30
N LEU A 74 -10.06 -5.44 9.37
CA LEU A 74 -9.26 -5.63 10.58
C LEU A 74 -9.83 -4.86 11.76
N ALA A 75 -10.22 -3.61 11.55
CA ALA A 75 -10.82 -2.78 12.58
C ALA A 75 -12.18 -3.31 13.05
N ALA A 76 -13.00 -3.82 12.13
CA ALA A 76 -14.31 -4.38 12.45
C ALA A 76 -14.20 -5.73 13.21
N ASN A 77 -13.24 -6.58 12.82
CA ASN A 77 -13.05 -7.90 13.43
C ASN A 77 -12.39 -7.82 14.82
N ALA A 78 -11.67 -6.74 15.13
CA ALA A 78 -11.02 -6.52 16.41
C ALA A 78 -11.68 -5.37 17.18
N ALA A 79 -13.00 -5.44 17.41
CA ALA A 79 -13.81 -4.35 17.95
C ALA A 79 -13.33 -3.79 19.31
N GLU A 80 -12.69 -4.62 20.15
CA GLU A 80 -12.17 -4.22 21.47
C GLU A 80 -10.82 -3.50 21.36
N ALA A 81 -9.97 -3.86 20.39
CA ALA A 81 -8.63 -3.30 20.21
C ALA A 81 -8.27 -3.13 18.72
N PRO A 82 -9.03 -2.33 17.95
CA PRO A 82 -8.84 -2.21 16.50
C PRO A 82 -7.50 -1.61 16.11
N LEU A 83 -6.97 -0.69 16.90
CA LEU A 83 -5.65 -0.10 16.67
C LEU A 83 -4.55 -1.13 16.85
N ASP A 84 -4.58 -1.93 17.92
CA ASP A 84 -3.58 -2.96 18.18
C ASP A 84 -3.55 -4.01 17.07
N ALA A 85 -4.73 -4.47 16.61
CA ALA A 85 -4.83 -5.41 15.51
C ALA A 85 -4.20 -4.86 14.22
N LEU A 86 -4.40 -3.57 13.93
CA LEU A 86 -3.80 -2.91 12.78
C LEU A 86 -2.28 -2.79 12.95
N LEU A 87 -1.80 -2.37 14.12
CA LEU A 87 -0.38 -2.26 14.44
C LEU A 87 0.33 -3.61 14.31
N ASP A 88 -0.24 -4.67 14.86
CA ASP A 88 0.31 -6.03 14.81
C ASP A 88 0.36 -6.58 13.38
N SER A 89 -0.67 -6.33 12.59
CA SER A 89 -0.69 -6.72 11.18
C SER A 89 0.34 -5.93 10.36
N TYR A 90 0.40 -4.61 10.57
CA TYR A 90 1.23 -3.73 9.75
C TYR A 90 2.72 -3.81 10.10
N LEU A 91 3.07 -3.82 11.41
CA LEU A 91 4.44 -3.88 11.91
C LEU A 91 4.90 -5.32 12.18
N SER A 92 4.52 -6.25 11.30
CA SER A 92 4.91 -7.66 11.37
C SER A 92 6.06 -7.98 10.41
N GLY A 93 6.90 -8.97 10.76
CA GLY A 93 7.91 -9.52 9.86
C GLY A 93 7.32 -10.00 8.53
N ARG A 94 6.12 -10.63 8.56
CA ARG A 94 5.40 -11.03 7.36
C ARG A 94 5.13 -9.85 6.41
N HIS A 95 4.69 -8.69 6.94
CA HIS A 95 4.43 -7.50 6.13
C HIS A 95 5.75 -6.85 5.65
N ARG A 96 6.80 -6.87 6.49
CA ARG A 96 8.14 -6.43 6.10
C ARG A 96 8.63 -7.22 4.90
N ASP A 97 8.58 -8.54 4.95
CA ASP A 97 9.17 -9.44 3.96
C ASP A 97 8.31 -9.56 2.69
N GLY A 98 7.00 -9.39 2.82
CA GLY A 98 6.03 -9.47 1.72
C GLY A 98 5.86 -8.15 0.96
N THR A 99 6.89 -7.65 0.28
CA THR A 99 6.85 -6.32 -0.40
C THR A 99 5.74 -6.21 -1.43
N GLY A 100 5.55 -7.23 -2.26
CA GLY A 100 4.54 -7.24 -3.33
C GLY A 100 3.08 -7.21 -2.85
N GLU A 101 2.81 -7.64 -1.62
CA GLU A 101 1.49 -7.60 -0.98
C GLU A 101 1.40 -6.51 0.11
N GLY A 102 2.51 -5.78 0.32
CA GLY A 102 2.66 -4.82 1.40
C GLY A 102 2.12 -3.43 1.08
N CYS A 103 2.48 -2.49 1.96
CA CYS A 103 2.04 -1.11 1.89
C CYS A 103 2.55 -0.38 0.64
N ILE A 104 1.64 0.18 -0.14
CA ILE A 104 1.96 0.94 -1.35
C ILE A 104 2.70 2.25 -1.02
N TYR A 105 2.42 2.89 0.12
CA TYR A 105 3.11 4.12 0.52
C TYR A 105 4.58 3.85 0.83
N ALA A 106 4.88 2.76 1.55
CA ALA A 106 6.25 2.37 1.85
C ALA A 106 7.03 1.95 0.59
N ALA A 107 6.33 1.41 -0.41
CA ALA A 107 6.96 0.95 -1.65
C ALA A 107 7.14 2.08 -2.69
N LEU A 108 6.13 2.95 -2.88
CA LEU A 108 6.03 3.79 -4.07
C LEU A 108 5.89 5.31 -3.79
N ALA A 109 5.78 5.75 -2.52
CA ALA A 109 5.60 7.18 -2.25
C ALA A 109 6.77 8.03 -2.76
N ALA A 110 7.99 7.52 -2.70
CA ALA A 110 9.17 8.20 -3.23
C ALA A 110 9.16 8.28 -4.77
N ASP A 111 8.66 7.25 -5.44
CA ASP A 111 8.51 7.24 -6.91
C ASP A 111 7.45 8.25 -7.33
N VAL A 112 6.28 8.24 -6.67
CA VAL A 112 5.20 9.22 -6.92
C VAL A 112 5.67 10.66 -6.67
N ALA A 113 6.53 10.89 -5.67
CA ALA A 113 7.06 12.21 -5.38
C ALA A 113 8.00 12.73 -6.48
N ARG A 114 8.69 11.83 -7.19
CA ARG A 114 9.61 12.16 -8.30
C ARG A 114 8.92 12.28 -9.65
N GLN A 115 7.78 11.62 -9.85
CA GLN A 115 7.06 11.66 -11.11
C GLN A 115 6.18 12.91 -11.26
N GLU A 116 6.15 13.46 -12.47
CA GLU A 116 5.26 14.57 -12.85
C GLU A 116 3.90 14.06 -13.39
N ASN A 117 3.27 13.12 -12.67
CA ASN A 117 1.97 12.57 -13.01
C ASN A 117 0.89 13.08 -12.03
N PRO A 118 0.09 14.09 -12.40
CA PRO A 118 -0.90 14.67 -11.50
C PRO A 118 -2.04 13.71 -11.15
N THR A 119 -2.38 12.79 -12.05
CA THR A 119 -3.42 11.77 -11.81
C THR A 119 -2.96 10.76 -10.79
N LEU A 120 -1.71 10.29 -10.88
CA LEU A 120 -1.12 9.39 -9.91
C LEU A 120 -1.01 10.05 -8.52
N ARG A 121 -0.54 11.31 -8.47
CA ARG A 121 -0.47 12.09 -7.21
C ARG A 121 -1.86 12.26 -6.57
N ARG A 122 -2.89 12.51 -7.36
CA ARG A 122 -4.28 12.62 -6.88
C ARG A 122 -4.75 11.29 -6.30
N CYS A 123 -4.53 10.19 -7.00
CA CYS A 123 -4.85 8.84 -6.54
C CYS A 123 -4.20 8.54 -5.18
N PHE A 124 -2.90 8.83 -5.02
CA PHE A 124 -2.19 8.70 -3.74
C PHE A 124 -2.75 9.61 -2.66
N THR A 125 -3.10 10.84 -2.98
CA THR A 125 -3.69 11.80 -2.02
C THR A 125 -5.03 11.28 -1.49
N GLU A 126 -5.89 10.75 -2.35
CA GLU A 126 -7.18 10.18 -1.98
C GLU A 126 -7.01 8.93 -1.11
N GLY A 127 -6.09 8.04 -1.48
CA GLY A 127 -5.74 6.88 -0.68
C GLY A 127 -5.21 7.24 0.71
N LEU A 128 -4.29 8.21 0.80
CA LEU A 128 -3.78 8.72 2.08
C LEU A 128 -4.90 9.29 2.96
N ARG A 129 -5.81 10.08 2.39
CA ARG A 129 -6.96 10.62 3.13
C ARG A 129 -7.82 9.49 3.69
N SER A 130 -8.12 8.46 2.90
CA SER A 130 -8.88 7.29 3.34
C SER A 130 -8.18 6.57 4.50
N SER A 131 -6.88 6.31 4.39
CA SER A 131 -6.09 5.65 5.45
C SER A 131 -6.06 6.48 6.74
N ILE A 132 -5.89 7.80 6.63
CA ILE A 132 -5.92 8.72 7.78
C ILE A 132 -7.31 8.73 8.44
N GLU A 133 -8.38 8.70 7.66
CA GLU A 133 -9.75 8.66 8.19
C GLU A 133 -10.04 7.33 8.92
N THR A 134 -9.57 6.21 8.39
CA THR A 134 -9.67 4.90 9.07
C THR A 134 -8.92 4.92 10.39
N LEU A 135 -7.66 5.36 10.43
CA LEU A 135 -6.90 5.52 11.66
C LEU A 135 -7.56 6.48 12.65
N ALA A 136 -8.06 7.63 12.20
CA ALA A 136 -8.72 8.60 13.06
C ALA A 136 -10.03 8.09 13.70
N ARG A 137 -10.65 7.05 13.12
CA ARG A 137 -11.82 6.37 13.72
C ARG A 137 -11.43 5.43 14.85
N ILE A 138 -10.30 4.74 14.72
CA ILE A 138 -9.87 3.68 15.65
C ILE A 138 -8.90 4.19 16.72
N ILE A 139 -8.21 5.32 16.51
CA ILE A 139 -7.31 5.92 17.50
C ILE A 139 -8.12 6.52 18.65
N PRO A 140 -7.79 6.20 19.91
CA PRO A 140 -8.44 6.76 21.08
C PRO A 140 -8.34 8.29 21.16
N GLY A 141 -9.41 8.97 21.61
CA GLY A 141 -9.40 10.41 21.81
C GLY A 141 -10.79 11.06 21.86
N ARG A 142 -10.89 12.19 22.58
CA ARG A 142 -12.16 12.86 22.88
C ARG A 142 -12.73 13.71 21.75
N SER A 143 -11.93 14.14 20.77
CA SER A 143 -12.40 14.99 19.68
C SER A 143 -11.74 14.64 18.33
N ARG A 144 -12.39 15.10 17.23
CA ARG A 144 -11.99 14.75 15.85
C ARG A 144 -10.61 15.32 15.47
N ALA A 145 -10.32 16.59 15.82
CA ALA A 145 -9.10 17.24 15.38
C ALA A 145 -7.82 16.61 15.97
N PRO A 146 -7.71 16.36 17.31
CA PRO A 146 -6.58 15.63 17.88
C PRO A 146 -6.46 14.19 17.34
N ARG A 147 -7.57 13.48 17.09
CA ARG A 147 -7.52 12.14 16.50
C ARG A 147 -6.94 12.15 15.09
N ARG A 148 -7.30 13.15 14.28
CA ARG A 148 -6.72 13.31 12.94
C ARG A 148 -5.22 13.56 12.99
N GLN A 149 -4.77 14.43 13.91
CA GLN A 149 -3.33 14.70 14.08
C GLN A 149 -2.57 13.44 14.53
N LYS A 150 -3.12 12.69 15.48
CA LYS A 150 -2.58 11.40 15.88
C LYS A 150 -2.55 10.38 14.73
N ALA A 151 -3.60 10.34 13.90
CA ALA A 151 -3.67 9.45 12.74
C ALA A 151 -2.59 9.78 11.69
N LEU A 152 -2.33 11.06 11.44
CA LEU A 152 -1.23 11.50 10.57
C LEU A 152 0.13 11.05 11.12
N ALA A 153 0.38 11.26 12.41
CA ALA A 153 1.62 10.83 13.06
C ALA A 153 1.76 9.30 13.04
N CYS A 154 0.68 8.57 13.36
CA CYS A 154 0.66 7.11 13.33
C CYS A 154 1.01 6.58 11.93
N LEU A 155 0.30 7.04 10.90
CA LEU A 155 0.57 6.60 9.53
C LEU A 155 2.02 6.89 9.10
N SER A 156 2.56 8.06 9.46
CA SER A 156 3.95 8.41 9.16
C SER A 156 4.94 7.49 9.89
N THR A 157 4.65 7.14 11.15
CA THR A 157 5.47 6.18 11.93
C THR A 157 5.42 4.79 11.29
N LEU A 158 4.23 4.29 10.94
CA LEU A 158 4.04 2.98 10.32
C LEU A 158 4.83 2.86 9.01
N VAL A 159 4.65 3.85 8.11
CA VAL A 159 5.32 3.86 6.81
C VAL A 159 6.84 3.98 6.98
N GLY A 160 7.30 4.90 7.83
CA GLY A 160 8.73 5.12 8.09
C GLY A 160 9.39 3.89 8.70
N ALA A 161 8.78 3.28 9.71
CA ALA A 161 9.31 2.07 10.34
C ALA A 161 9.43 0.90 9.34
N LEU A 162 8.41 0.70 8.49
CA LEU A 162 8.44 -0.35 7.48
C LEU A 162 9.54 -0.13 6.43
N ILE A 163 9.74 1.11 5.99
CA ILE A 163 10.82 1.47 5.04
C ILE A 163 12.19 1.17 5.68
N LEU A 164 12.42 1.66 6.90
CA LEU A 164 13.69 1.48 7.59
C LEU A 164 13.98 0.00 7.88
N ALA A 165 12.99 -0.74 8.37
CA ALA A 165 13.13 -2.17 8.65
C ALA A 165 13.45 -3.01 7.40
N ARG A 166 13.03 -2.56 6.21
CA ARG A 166 13.37 -3.19 4.91
C ARG A 166 14.73 -2.79 4.37
N ALA A 167 15.26 -1.65 4.81
CA ALA A 167 16.49 -1.06 4.25
C ALA A 167 17.77 -1.51 4.95
N VAL A 168 17.67 -2.08 6.15
CA VAL A 168 18.82 -2.56 6.92
C VAL A 168 19.13 -4.02 6.58
N ASP A 169 20.42 -4.38 6.65
CA ASP A 169 20.93 -5.76 6.48
C ASP A 169 21.12 -6.49 7.82
N ASP A 170 20.67 -5.87 8.92
CA ASP A 170 20.70 -6.39 10.29
C ASP A 170 19.29 -6.77 10.72
N ALA A 171 19.07 -8.08 10.92
CA ALA A 171 17.74 -8.63 11.25
C ALA A 171 17.28 -8.18 12.66
N GLU A 172 18.20 -8.07 13.63
CA GLU A 172 17.89 -7.65 15.00
C GLU A 172 17.46 -6.17 15.00
N LEU A 173 18.23 -5.30 14.37
CA LEU A 173 17.86 -3.89 14.19
C LEU A 173 16.54 -3.72 13.43
N SER A 174 16.30 -4.53 12.40
CA SER A 174 15.04 -4.52 11.66
C SER A 174 13.84 -4.83 12.55
N ASP A 175 13.94 -5.84 13.42
CA ASP A 175 12.90 -6.22 14.36
C ASP A 175 12.73 -5.18 15.48
N GLU A 176 13.82 -4.58 15.98
CA GLU A 176 13.79 -3.47 16.95
C GLU A 176 13.03 -2.26 16.40
N ILE A 177 13.26 -1.87 15.15
CA ILE A 177 12.55 -0.76 14.49
C ILE A 177 11.03 -1.00 14.50
N LEU A 178 10.60 -2.20 14.11
CA LEU A 178 9.17 -2.54 14.08
C LEU A 178 8.57 -2.58 15.49
N ALA A 179 9.30 -3.13 16.46
CA ALA A 179 8.87 -3.22 17.85
C ALA A 179 8.74 -1.82 18.50
N ALA A 180 9.74 -0.94 18.30
CA ALA A 180 9.73 0.42 18.82
C ALA A 180 8.55 1.24 18.25
N ALA A 181 8.31 1.15 16.95
CA ALA A 181 7.19 1.82 16.29
C ALA A 181 5.84 1.32 16.83
N ARG A 182 5.72 0.02 17.12
CA ARG A 182 4.52 -0.58 17.71
C ARG A 182 4.29 -0.11 19.15
N ALA A 183 5.34 -0.12 19.97
CA ALA A 183 5.27 0.29 21.37
C ALA A 183 4.83 1.75 21.55
N LEU A 184 5.24 2.64 20.62
CA LEU A 184 4.87 4.05 20.67
C LEU A 184 3.35 4.29 20.59
N TRP A 185 2.60 3.40 19.95
CA TRP A 185 1.16 3.57 19.70
C TRP A 185 0.27 2.66 20.53
N ARG A 186 0.85 1.73 21.29
CA ARG A 186 0.11 0.98 22.30
C ARG A 186 -0.08 1.82 23.55
N GLU A 187 -1.29 1.86 24.08
CA GLU A 187 -1.49 2.45 25.40
C GLU A 187 -0.72 1.63 26.44
N PRO A 188 -0.05 2.28 27.42
CA PRO A 188 0.51 1.55 28.54
C PRO A 188 -0.62 0.84 29.30
N SER A 189 -0.46 -0.47 29.46
CA SER A 189 -1.37 -1.34 30.20
C SER A 189 -1.52 -0.89 31.64
#